data_ab260f32b698c4785e3cef70301f370c
#
_entry.id   ab260f32b698c4785e3cef70301f370c
#
_cell.length_a   1.000
_cell.length_b   1.000
_cell.length_c   1.000
_cell.angle_alpha   90.00
_cell.angle_beta   90.00
_cell.angle_gamma   90.00
#
_symmetry.space_group_name_H-M   'P 1'
#
loop_
_entity.id
_entity.type
_entity.pdbx_description
1 polymer ?
#
loop_
_entity_poly.entity_id
_entity_poly.type
_entity_poly.pdbx_seq_one_letter_code
_entity_poly.pdbx_strand_id
1 'polypeptide(L)'
;METRNKKTRVLVEGAVMVALAFVLSYVRIFRFPWGGSVTLFSMIPIVFFSLRRGIKAGFSVAFVYSLFQFLQAVIDGLFGWGLTPGMLIACIFLDYIGAFTVLGIAGIFKNDDLSGEISGSVLAVFLRFVFHFLSGVVIWHSAGKLWEGFETENSWLYSFLYNGAYMLPELILTTVGSVLLLRVPAIRKLIGGRE
;
A
#
# COMPACT_ATOMS: atom_id res chain seq x y z
N MET A 1 16.64 30.42 5.66
CA MET A 1 16.41 29.56 6.83
C MET A 1 15.02 28.88 6.77
N GLU A 2 13.97 29.56 6.39
CA GLU A 2 12.59 29.06 6.37
C GLU A 2 12.36 27.86 5.44
N THR A 3 12.90 27.87 4.22
CA THR A 3 12.81 26.75 3.26
C THR A 3 13.49 25.46 3.75
N ARG A 4 14.58 25.59 4.51
CA ARG A 4 15.27 24.44 5.13
C ARG A 4 14.42 23.80 6.21
N ASN A 5 13.77 24.62 7.03
CA ASN A 5 12.86 24.13 8.08
C ASN A 5 11.64 23.43 7.49
N LYS A 6 11.06 23.93 6.38
CA LYS A 6 9.95 23.25 5.68
C LYS A 6 10.37 21.88 5.15
N LYS A 7 11.53 21.73 4.53
CA LYS A 7 12.05 20.43 4.04
C LYS A 7 12.29 19.44 5.18
N THR A 8 12.94 19.89 6.26
CA THR A 8 13.20 19.04 7.44
C THR A 8 11.89 18.54 8.06
N ARG A 9 10.87 19.41 8.17
CA ARG A 9 9.54 19.03 8.68
C ARG A 9 8.89 17.93 7.83
N VAL A 10 8.95 18.05 6.50
CA VAL A 10 8.39 17.02 5.58
C VAL A 10 9.12 15.69 5.74
N LEU A 11 10.46 15.71 5.87
CA LEU A 11 11.25 14.49 6.08
C LEU A 11 10.91 13.81 7.41
N VAL A 12 10.85 14.56 8.50
CA VAL A 12 10.51 14.01 9.83
C VAL A 12 9.10 13.44 9.83
N GLU A 13 8.14 14.16 9.26
CA GLU A 13 6.77 13.68 9.12
C GLU A 13 6.71 12.39 8.29
N GLY A 14 7.39 12.35 7.14
CA GLY A 14 7.48 11.15 6.31
C GLY A 14 8.07 9.96 7.06
N ALA A 15 9.16 10.17 7.81
CA ALA A 15 9.77 9.11 8.62
C ALA A 15 8.81 8.55 9.68
N VAL A 16 8.07 9.43 10.36
CA VAL A 16 7.05 9.02 11.34
C VAL A 16 5.92 8.22 10.65
N MET A 17 5.48 8.65 9.47
CA MET A 17 4.43 7.93 8.73
C MET A 17 4.90 6.56 8.26
N VAL A 18 6.15 6.41 7.81
CA VAL A 18 6.74 5.10 7.48
C VAL A 18 6.81 4.20 8.71
N ALA A 19 7.31 4.71 9.83
CA ALA A 19 7.41 3.93 11.07
C ALA A 19 6.02 3.46 11.54
N LEU A 20 5.03 4.35 11.52
CA LEU A 20 3.66 4.01 11.88
C LEU A 20 3.05 2.97 10.93
N ALA A 21 3.20 3.15 9.62
CA ALA A 21 2.73 2.20 8.62
C ALA A 21 3.38 0.82 8.81
N PHE A 22 4.68 0.79 9.08
CA PHE A 22 5.42 -0.45 9.33
C PHE A 22 4.92 -1.18 10.57
N VAL A 23 4.74 -0.49 11.69
CA VAL A 23 4.18 -1.09 12.91
C VAL A 23 2.76 -1.62 12.67
N LEU A 24 1.91 -0.84 12.01
CA LEU A 24 0.55 -1.25 11.69
C LEU A 24 0.49 -2.45 10.73
N SER A 25 1.50 -2.66 9.89
CA SER A 25 1.56 -3.81 8.98
C SER A 25 1.72 -5.17 9.69
N TYR A 26 2.16 -5.16 10.95
CA TYR A 26 2.19 -6.38 11.78
C TYR A 26 0.83 -6.69 12.40
N VAL A 27 -0.08 -5.72 12.49
CA VAL A 27 -1.43 -5.94 13.01
C VAL A 27 -2.32 -6.43 11.88
N ARG A 28 -2.34 -7.73 11.68
CA ARG A 28 -3.09 -8.40 10.62
C ARG A 28 -4.41 -8.91 11.19
N ILE A 29 -5.54 -8.35 10.71
CA ILE A 29 -6.89 -8.77 11.10
C ILE A 29 -7.19 -10.15 10.53
N PHE A 30 -6.75 -10.39 9.29
CA PHE A 30 -6.96 -11.64 8.58
C PHE A 30 -5.74 -11.98 7.72
N ARG A 31 -5.34 -13.26 7.71
CA ARG A 31 -4.28 -13.81 6.85
C ARG A 31 -4.86 -14.83 5.90
N PHE A 32 -4.56 -14.68 4.63
CA PHE A 32 -4.86 -15.66 3.60
C PHE A 32 -3.71 -16.70 3.50
N PRO A 33 -4.01 -17.95 3.05
CA PRO A 33 -3.04 -19.05 3.06
C PRO A 33 -1.73 -18.76 2.30
N TRP A 34 -1.79 -17.96 1.23
CA TRP A 34 -0.66 -17.69 0.33
C TRP A 34 -0.04 -16.31 0.53
N GLY A 35 -0.16 -15.71 1.70
CA GLY A 35 0.53 -14.49 2.06
C GLY A 35 -0.28 -13.19 2.00
N GLY A 36 -1.42 -13.18 1.32
CA GLY A 36 -2.34 -12.03 1.35
C GLY A 36 -2.84 -11.77 2.77
N SER A 37 -2.99 -10.52 3.16
CA SER A 37 -3.50 -10.17 4.49
C SER A 37 -4.26 -8.85 4.47
N VAL A 38 -5.29 -8.78 5.31
CA VAL A 38 -5.95 -7.52 5.65
C VAL A 38 -5.30 -6.98 6.90
N THR A 39 -4.69 -5.80 6.79
CA THR A 39 -3.98 -5.16 7.90
C THR A 39 -4.84 -4.07 8.55
N LEU A 40 -4.57 -3.78 9.81
CA LEU A 40 -5.24 -2.70 10.51
C LEU A 40 -4.61 -1.36 10.10
N PHE A 41 -5.13 -0.74 9.03
CA PHE A 41 -4.81 0.62 8.61
C PHE A 41 -3.35 0.87 8.18
N SER A 42 -2.59 -0.15 7.79
CA SER A 42 -1.15 0.00 7.50
C SER A 42 -0.85 0.95 6.34
N MET A 43 -1.74 1.03 5.35
CA MET A 43 -1.55 1.92 4.20
C MET A 43 -2.00 3.36 4.45
N ILE A 44 -2.84 3.60 5.46
CA ILE A 44 -3.39 4.93 5.75
C ILE A 44 -2.29 5.99 5.95
N PRO A 45 -1.24 5.78 6.75
CA PRO A 45 -0.21 6.80 6.94
C PRO A 45 0.45 7.23 5.63
N ILE A 46 0.70 6.28 4.72
CA ILE A 46 1.37 6.54 3.44
C ILE A 46 0.45 7.30 2.48
N VAL A 47 -0.80 6.83 2.33
CA VAL A 47 -1.81 7.47 1.48
C VAL A 47 -2.15 8.87 1.99
N PHE A 48 -2.41 9.02 3.30
CA PHE A 48 -2.64 10.29 3.96
C PHE A 48 -1.50 11.28 3.73
N PHE A 49 -0.25 10.86 3.93
CA PHE A 49 0.92 11.70 3.69
C PHE A 49 1.01 12.12 2.22
N SER A 50 0.75 11.20 1.29
CA SER A 50 0.80 11.45 -0.15
C SER A 50 -0.25 12.47 -0.59
N LEU A 51 -1.50 12.29 -0.16
CA LEU A 51 -2.60 13.24 -0.41
C LEU A 51 -2.27 14.64 0.11
N ARG A 52 -1.61 14.71 1.24
CA ARG A 52 -1.25 15.97 1.88
C ARG A 52 -0.03 16.66 1.27
N ARG A 53 1.05 15.91 1.03
CA ARG A 53 2.36 16.46 0.59
C ARG A 53 2.55 16.45 -0.91
N GLY A 54 1.66 15.75 -1.63
CA GLY A 54 1.69 15.63 -3.09
C GLY A 54 2.59 14.50 -3.58
N ILE A 55 2.54 14.29 -4.89
CA ILE A 55 3.06 13.09 -5.55
C ILE A 55 4.55 12.84 -5.32
N LYS A 56 5.42 13.85 -5.38
CA LYS A 56 6.88 13.67 -5.22
C LYS A 56 7.24 13.18 -3.82
N ALA A 57 6.71 13.84 -2.79
CA ALA A 57 6.92 13.44 -1.40
C ALA A 57 6.24 12.09 -1.11
N GLY A 58 5.04 11.88 -1.65
CA GLY A 58 4.30 10.62 -1.55
C GLY A 58 5.08 9.44 -2.08
N PHE A 59 5.60 9.51 -3.30
CA PHE A 59 6.43 8.43 -3.86
C PHE A 59 7.71 8.17 -3.05
N SER A 60 8.37 9.22 -2.55
CA SER A 60 9.58 9.05 -1.74
C SER A 60 9.29 8.26 -0.45
N VAL A 61 8.21 8.62 0.26
CA VAL A 61 7.81 7.95 1.50
C VAL A 61 7.28 6.54 1.23
N ALA A 62 6.48 6.36 0.17
CA ALA A 62 5.96 5.07 -0.25
C ALA A 62 7.10 4.11 -0.68
N PHE A 63 8.12 4.61 -1.35
CA PHE A 63 9.32 3.84 -1.70
C PHE A 63 10.08 3.37 -0.45
N VAL A 64 10.32 4.25 0.52
CA VAL A 64 10.95 3.84 1.78
C VAL A 64 10.11 2.79 2.49
N TYR A 65 8.78 2.97 2.54
CA TYR A 65 7.88 1.98 3.12
C TYR A 65 7.95 0.63 2.37
N SER A 66 8.06 0.65 1.04
CA SER A 66 8.20 -0.57 0.23
C SER A 66 9.46 -1.38 0.58
N LEU A 67 10.56 -0.70 0.92
CA LEU A 67 11.78 -1.37 1.39
C LEU A 67 11.56 -2.06 2.74
N PHE A 68 10.80 -1.46 3.66
CA PHE A 68 10.44 -2.09 4.92
C PHE A 68 9.51 -3.31 4.71
N GLN A 69 8.59 -3.24 3.76
CA GLN A 69 7.74 -4.39 3.41
C GLN A 69 8.55 -5.52 2.77
N PHE A 70 9.51 -5.19 1.91
CA PHE A 70 10.46 -6.18 1.38
C PHE A 70 11.31 -6.80 2.49
N LEU A 71 11.86 -5.99 3.40
CA LEU A 71 12.61 -6.50 4.55
C LEU A 71 11.76 -7.43 5.42
N GLN A 72 10.49 -7.09 5.67
CA GLN A 72 9.56 -7.96 6.39
C GLN A 72 9.38 -9.31 5.67
N ALA A 73 9.26 -9.31 4.33
CA ALA A 73 9.15 -10.54 3.55
C ALA A 73 10.42 -11.40 3.64
N VAL A 74 11.59 -10.76 3.65
CA VAL A 74 12.87 -11.48 3.86
C VAL A 74 12.89 -12.17 5.22
N ILE A 75 12.44 -11.48 6.27
CA ILE A 75 12.33 -12.04 7.62
C ILE A 75 11.28 -13.18 7.66
N ASP A 76 10.19 -13.03 6.93
CA ASP A 76 9.11 -14.04 6.78
C ASP A 76 9.53 -15.23 5.87
N GLY A 77 10.79 -15.26 5.36
CA GLY A 77 11.38 -16.40 4.67
C GLY A 77 11.27 -16.37 3.13
N LEU A 78 11.12 -15.20 2.50
CA LEU A 78 10.99 -15.03 1.04
C LEU A 78 11.99 -15.85 0.22
N PHE A 79 13.26 -15.87 0.63
CA PHE A 79 14.30 -16.61 -0.10
C PHE A 79 14.18 -18.14 -0.01
N GLY A 80 13.36 -18.65 0.89
CA GLY A 80 13.04 -20.07 1.03
C GLY A 80 11.83 -20.55 0.24
N TRP A 81 11.16 -19.68 -0.52
CA TRP A 81 9.91 -20.02 -1.24
C TRP A 81 10.12 -20.80 -2.53
N GLY A 82 11.37 -21.18 -2.88
CA GLY A 82 11.67 -22.02 -4.04
C GLY A 82 11.55 -21.30 -5.39
N LEU A 83 11.55 -19.97 -5.41
CA LEU A 83 11.48 -19.18 -6.63
C LEU A 83 12.81 -19.26 -7.40
N THR A 84 12.75 -19.34 -8.73
CA THR A 84 13.92 -19.14 -9.57
C THR A 84 14.44 -17.69 -9.43
N PRO A 85 15.72 -17.41 -9.74
CA PRO A 85 16.26 -16.06 -9.63
C PRO A 85 15.43 -15.00 -10.37
N GLY A 86 14.93 -15.31 -11.57
CA GLY A 86 14.09 -14.40 -12.34
C GLY A 86 12.73 -14.17 -11.69
N MET A 87 12.08 -15.22 -11.19
CA MET A 87 10.81 -15.11 -10.44
C MET A 87 10.98 -14.35 -9.14
N LEU A 88 12.11 -14.55 -8.45
CA LEU A 88 12.41 -13.82 -7.22
C LEU A 88 12.54 -12.31 -7.47
N ILE A 89 13.25 -11.90 -8.52
CA ILE A 89 13.37 -10.48 -8.90
C ILE A 89 12.00 -9.92 -9.25
N ALA A 90 11.20 -10.65 -10.04
CA ALA A 90 9.85 -10.24 -10.39
C ALA A 90 8.96 -10.12 -9.15
N CYS A 91 9.03 -11.06 -8.21
CA CYS A 91 8.30 -11.04 -6.94
C CYS A 91 8.70 -9.82 -6.09
N ILE A 92 10.00 -9.57 -5.93
CA ILE A 92 10.49 -8.39 -5.18
C ILE A 92 9.91 -7.11 -5.79
N PHE A 93 9.87 -7.01 -7.12
CA PHE A 93 9.33 -5.83 -7.78
C PHE A 93 7.81 -5.75 -7.69
N LEU A 94 7.09 -6.81 -8.08
CA LEU A 94 5.62 -6.80 -8.18
C LEU A 94 4.93 -6.84 -6.82
N ASP A 95 5.41 -7.66 -5.87
CA ASP A 95 4.73 -7.84 -4.60
C ASP A 95 5.17 -6.86 -3.50
N TYR A 96 6.36 -6.24 -3.66
CA TYR A 96 6.89 -5.35 -2.62
C TYR A 96 7.22 -3.97 -3.16
N ILE A 97 8.24 -3.83 -4.00
CA ILE A 97 8.73 -2.49 -4.38
C ILE A 97 7.67 -1.72 -5.18
N GLY A 98 7.16 -2.30 -6.26
CA GLY A 98 6.13 -1.65 -7.08
C GLY A 98 4.81 -1.48 -6.36
N ALA A 99 4.30 -2.57 -5.75
CA ALA A 99 3.00 -2.60 -5.08
C ALA A 99 2.88 -1.58 -3.95
N PHE A 100 3.94 -1.35 -3.18
CA PHE A 100 3.88 -0.39 -2.08
C PHE A 100 4.32 1.01 -2.49
N THR A 101 5.27 1.15 -3.43
CA THR A 101 5.68 2.47 -3.93
C THR A 101 4.54 3.18 -4.65
N VAL A 102 3.69 2.46 -5.36
CA VAL A 102 2.57 3.04 -6.10
C VAL A 102 1.54 3.75 -5.20
N LEU A 103 1.53 3.47 -3.88
CA LEU A 103 0.67 4.20 -2.94
C LEU A 103 0.95 5.71 -2.94
N GLY A 104 2.15 6.12 -3.35
CA GLY A 104 2.52 7.52 -3.52
C GLY A 104 1.71 8.26 -4.58
N ILE A 105 1.06 7.53 -5.53
CA ILE A 105 0.23 8.12 -6.59
C ILE A 105 -0.98 8.89 -6.03
N ALA A 106 -1.45 8.56 -4.82
CA ALA A 106 -2.53 9.30 -4.17
C ALA A 106 -2.29 10.81 -4.18
N GLY A 107 -1.03 11.23 -4.10
CA GLY A 107 -0.64 12.63 -4.12
C GLY A 107 -0.88 13.38 -5.44
N ILE A 108 -1.32 12.71 -6.52
CA ILE A 108 -1.69 13.38 -7.77
C ILE A 108 -2.96 14.24 -7.58
N PHE A 109 -3.86 13.78 -6.71
CA PHE A 109 -5.10 14.46 -6.34
C PHE A 109 -4.91 15.33 -5.08
N LYS A 110 -3.79 16.03 -4.99
CA LYS A 110 -3.52 16.97 -3.90
C LYS A 110 -4.49 18.16 -3.95
N ASN A 111 -5.76 17.92 -3.81
CA ASN A 111 -6.80 18.92 -3.71
C ASN A 111 -7.45 18.83 -2.33
N ASP A 112 -7.99 19.97 -1.84
CA ASP A 112 -8.64 20.05 -0.53
C ASP A 112 -10.11 19.60 -0.57
N ASP A 113 -10.52 18.93 -1.67
CA ASP A 113 -11.87 18.44 -1.87
C ASP A 113 -12.00 16.95 -1.57
N LEU A 114 -13.19 16.54 -1.17
CA LEU A 114 -13.51 15.15 -0.83
C LEU A 114 -13.31 14.23 -2.03
N SER A 115 -13.63 14.69 -3.22
CA SER A 115 -13.53 13.89 -4.45
C SER A 115 -12.09 13.52 -4.74
N GLY A 116 -11.15 14.47 -4.63
CA GLY A 116 -9.73 14.22 -4.82
C GLY A 116 -9.15 13.28 -3.76
N GLU A 117 -9.55 13.45 -2.48
CA GLU A 117 -9.11 12.56 -1.40
C GLU A 117 -9.55 11.11 -1.63
N ILE A 118 -10.81 10.91 -2.02
CA ILE A 118 -11.35 9.57 -2.36
C ILE A 118 -10.64 9.01 -3.60
N SER A 119 -10.61 9.78 -4.69
CA SER A 119 -10.03 9.33 -5.96
C SER A 119 -8.56 8.96 -5.82
N GLY A 120 -7.78 9.75 -5.07
CA GLY A 120 -6.37 9.46 -4.80
C GLY A 120 -6.18 8.19 -3.99
N SER A 121 -6.97 7.98 -2.94
CA SER A 121 -6.92 6.78 -2.12
C SER A 121 -7.32 5.53 -2.93
N VAL A 122 -8.41 5.61 -3.66
CA VAL A 122 -8.92 4.50 -4.50
C VAL A 122 -7.89 4.14 -5.57
N LEU A 123 -7.35 5.13 -6.30
CA LEU A 123 -6.37 4.89 -7.34
C LEU A 123 -5.11 4.21 -6.78
N ALA A 124 -4.61 4.68 -5.64
CA ALA A 124 -3.40 4.14 -5.03
C ALA A 124 -3.55 2.66 -4.65
N VAL A 125 -4.64 2.32 -3.97
CA VAL A 125 -4.89 0.93 -3.54
C VAL A 125 -5.29 0.04 -4.72
N PHE A 126 -6.03 0.57 -5.69
CA PHE A 126 -6.35 -0.15 -6.91
C PHE A 126 -5.09 -0.51 -7.73
N LEU A 127 -4.16 0.42 -7.90
CA LEU A 127 -2.91 0.12 -8.58
C LEU A 127 -2.06 -0.91 -7.81
N ARG A 128 -2.06 -0.86 -6.48
CA ARG A 128 -1.45 -1.92 -5.68
C ARG A 128 -2.10 -3.28 -5.96
N PHE A 129 -3.43 -3.33 -6.04
CA PHE A 129 -4.14 -4.55 -6.45
C PHE A 129 -3.66 -5.05 -7.82
N VAL A 130 -3.48 -4.14 -8.81
CA VAL A 130 -2.97 -4.53 -10.15
C VAL A 130 -1.59 -5.18 -10.06
N PHE A 131 -0.68 -4.65 -9.25
CA PHE A 131 0.64 -5.26 -9.03
C PHE A 131 0.53 -6.68 -8.48
N HIS A 132 -0.24 -6.89 -7.42
CA HIS A 132 -0.44 -8.22 -6.84
C HIS A 132 -1.20 -9.16 -7.77
N PHE A 133 -2.17 -8.66 -8.50
CA PHE A 133 -2.88 -9.43 -9.53
C PHE A 133 -1.92 -9.95 -10.60
N LEU A 134 -1.05 -9.09 -11.15
CA LEU A 134 -0.05 -9.48 -12.14
C LEU A 134 0.96 -10.47 -11.55
N SER A 135 1.40 -10.28 -10.31
CA SER A 135 2.26 -11.22 -9.61
C SER A 135 1.63 -12.61 -9.54
N GLY A 136 0.36 -12.69 -9.11
CA GLY A 136 -0.38 -13.94 -9.01
C GLY A 136 -0.50 -14.70 -10.35
N VAL A 137 -0.63 -13.97 -11.47
CA VAL A 137 -0.69 -14.56 -12.81
C VAL A 137 0.69 -15.00 -13.31
N VAL A 138 1.69 -14.11 -13.19
CA VAL A 138 2.99 -14.29 -13.88
C VAL A 138 3.97 -15.15 -13.08
N ILE A 139 3.98 -15.00 -11.76
CA ILE A 139 4.96 -15.65 -10.89
C ILE A 139 4.38 -16.92 -10.27
N TRP A 140 3.22 -16.78 -9.64
CA TRP A 140 2.65 -17.85 -8.84
C TRP A 140 1.82 -18.85 -9.63
N HIS A 141 1.41 -18.50 -10.87
CA HIS A 141 0.52 -19.32 -11.71
C HIS A 141 -0.64 -19.88 -10.87
N SER A 142 -1.20 -19.02 -10.02
CA SER A 142 -2.15 -19.38 -8.99
C SER A 142 -3.38 -20.06 -9.62
N ALA A 143 -3.66 -21.30 -9.21
CA ALA A 143 -4.76 -22.11 -9.68
C ALA A 143 -5.20 -23.10 -8.59
N GLY A 144 -6.36 -23.68 -8.75
CA GLY A 144 -6.91 -24.69 -7.85
C GLY A 144 -7.99 -24.17 -6.92
N LYS A 145 -8.07 -24.72 -5.71
CA LYS A 145 -9.12 -24.38 -4.72
C LYS A 145 -8.87 -23.00 -4.10
N LEU A 146 -9.84 -22.10 -4.23
CA LEU A 146 -9.81 -20.76 -3.64
C LEU A 146 -10.51 -20.74 -2.26
N TRP A 147 -11.71 -21.33 -2.20
CA TRP A 147 -12.49 -21.54 -0.98
C TRP A 147 -13.36 -22.79 -1.12
N GLU A 148 -14.11 -23.12 -0.10
CA GLU A 148 -14.94 -24.30 -0.13
C GLU A 148 -16.04 -24.17 -1.19
N GLY A 149 -16.10 -25.14 -2.12
CA GLY A 149 -17.04 -25.14 -3.24
C GLY A 149 -16.62 -24.35 -4.47
N PHE A 150 -15.43 -23.72 -4.49
CA PHE A 150 -14.93 -23.02 -5.67
C PHE A 150 -13.45 -23.31 -5.96
N GLU A 151 -13.19 -23.83 -7.16
CA GLU A 151 -11.85 -24.04 -7.71
C GLU A 151 -11.77 -23.59 -9.16
N THR A 152 -10.59 -23.20 -9.64
CA THR A 152 -10.37 -22.81 -11.03
C THR A 152 -8.94 -23.02 -11.45
N GLU A 153 -8.75 -23.53 -12.68
CA GLU A 153 -7.43 -23.65 -13.33
C GLU A 153 -7.05 -22.35 -14.08
N ASN A 154 -7.94 -21.38 -14.15
CA ASN A 154 -7.65 -20.10 -14.78
C ASN A 154 -6.92 -19.17 -13.79
N SER A 155 -5.60 -19.01 -14.00
CA SER A 155 -4.76 -18.17 -13.15
C SER A 155 -5.19 -16.71 -13.09
N TRP A 156 -5.78 -16.17 -14.16
CA TRP A 156 -6.30 -14.81 -14.19
C TRP A 156 -7.49 -14.66 -13.24
N LEU A 157 -8.44 -15.59 -13.34
CA LEU A 157 -9.61 -15.58 -12.48
C LEU A 157 -9.24 -15.84 -11.02
N TYR A 158 -8.36 -16.82 -10.79
CA TYR A 158 -7.85 -17.12 -9.44
C TYR A 158 -7.19 -15.90 -8.81
N SER A 159 -6.22 -15.30 -9.51
CA SER A 159 -5.46 -14.14 -9.01
C SER A 159 -6.37 -12.93 -8.77
N PHE A 160 -7.35 -12.69 -9.67
CA PHE A 160 -8.33 -11.61 -9.50
C PHE A 160 -9.14 -11.78 -8.23
N LEU A 161 -9.71 -12.97 -8.02
CA LEU A 161 -10.56 -13.25 -6.85
C LEU A 161 -9.75 -13.29 -5.56
N TYR A 162 -8.59 -13.97 -5.57
CA TYR A 162 -7.73 -14.07 -4.41
C TYR A 162 -7.23 -12.70 -3.93
N ASN A 163 -6.62 -11.94 -4.83
CA ASN A 163 -6.11 -10.61 -4.48
C ASN A 163 -7.24 -9.62 -4.20
N GLY A 164 -8.38 -9.73 -4.90
CA GLY A 164 -9.57 -8.94 -4.65
C GLY A 164 -10.14 -9.15 -3.25
N ALA A 165 -10.11 -10.39 -2.75
CA ALA A 165 -10.68 -10.74 -1.45
C ALA A 165 -10.02 -9.99 -0.27
N TYR A 166 -8.71 -9.73 -0.31
CA TYR A 166 -8.05 -8.94 0.74
C TYR A 166 -7.84 -7.48 0.35
N MET A 167 -7.68 -7.17 -0.95
CA MET A 167 -7.46 -5.79 -1.38
C MET A 167 -8.74 -4.94 -1.36
N LEU A 168 -9.93 -5.54 -1.49
CA LEU A 168 -11.18 -4.80 -1.39
C LEU A 168 -11.44 -4.26 0.03
N PRO A 169 -11.34 -5.05 1.11
CA PRO A 169 -11.35 -4.52 2.47
C PRO A 169 -10.27 -3.47 2.73
N GLU A 170 -9.05 -3.69 2.26
CA GLU A 170 -7.95 -2.73 2.40
C GLU A 170 -8.24 -1.41 1.68
N LEU A 171 -8.88 -1.45 0.51
CA LEU A 171 -9.29 -0.26 -0.24
C LEU A 171 -10.32 0.56 0.55
N ILE A 172 -11.33 -0.11 1.10
CA ILE A 172 -12.36 0.55 1.92
C ILE A 172 -11.74 1.16 3.17
N LEU A 173 -10.97 0.38 3.94
CA LEU A 173 -10.34 0.83 5.18
C LEU A 173 -9.38 2.00 4.93
N THR A 174 -8.56 1.91 3.89
CA THR A 174 -7.58 2.95 3.56
C THR A 174 -8.25 4.23 3.08
N THR A 175 -9.26 4.12 2.22
CA THR A 175 -9.98 5.29 1.70
C THR A 175 -10.74 6.00 2.83
N VAL A 176 -11.56 5.27 3.57
CA VAL A 176 -12.32 5.83 4.68
C VAL A 176 -11.41 6.42 5.75
N GLY A 177 -10.39 5.69 6.16
CA GLY A 177 -9.46 6.15 7.19
C GLY A 177 -8.65 7.37 6.77
N SER A 178 -8.16 7.43 5.53
CA SER A 178 -7.41 8.60 5.02
C SER A 178 -8.29 9.83 4.94
N VAL A 179 -9.53 9.70 4.44
CA VAL A 179 -10.49 10.80 4.35
C VAL A 179 -10.88 11.30 5.74
N LEU A 180 -11.20 10.39 6.67
CA LEU A 180 -11.55 10.77 8.03
C LEU A 180 -10.41 11.54 8.70
N LEU A 181 -9.16 11.09 8.60
CA LEU A 181 -8.00 11.78 9.17
C LEU A 181 -7.83 13.18 8.57
N LEU A 182 -8.00 13.33 7.26
CA LEU A 182 -7.91 14.63 6.61
C LEU A 182 -9.04 15.60 7.06
N ARG A 183 -10.17 15.07 7.54
CA ARG A 183 -11.33 15.86 7.97
C ARG A 183 -11.32 16.21 9.47
N VAL A 184 -10.47 15.59 10.28
CA VAL A 184 -10.38 15.89 11.72
C VAL A 184 -9.88 17.33 11.93
N PRO A 185 -10.65 18.22 12.64
CA PRO A 185 -10.26 19.62 12.81
C PRO A 185 -8.92 19.81 13.54
N ALA A 186 -8.63 18.95 14.53
CA ALA A 186 -7.36 18.99 15.25
C ALA A 186 -6.18 18.69 14.33
N ILE A 187 -6.31 17.69 13.45
CA ILE A 187 -5.30 17.35 12.45
C ILE A 187 -5.16 18.50 11.45
N ARG A 188 -6.26 19.09 10.98
CA ARG A 188 -6.23 20.27 10.11
C ARG A 188 -5.47 21.44 10.71
N LYS A 189 -5.65 21.72 12.01
CA LYS A 189 -4.91 22.78 12.73
C LYS A 189 -3.43 22.47 12.88
N LEU A 190 -3.06 21.22 13.25
CA LEU A 190 -1.66 20.79 13.37
C LEU A 190 -0.92 20.79 12.04
N ILE A 191 -1.66 20.55 10.98
CA ILE A 191 -1.17 20.49 9.62
C ILE A 191 -0.83 21.91 9.10
N GLY A 192 -1.33 22.96 9.77
CA GLY A 192 -1.19 24.37 9.37
C GLY A 192 -1.52 24.54 7.90
N GLY A 193 -2.47 25.36 7.52
CA GLY A 193 -3.04 25.42 6.18
C GLY A 193 -2.08 25.00 5.08
N ARG A 194 -2.57 24.16 4.19
CA ARG A 194 -1.81 23.74 3.02
C ARG A 194 -1.39 25.00 2.26
N GLU A 195 -0.12 25.39 2.38
CA GLU A 195 0.51 26.39 1.55
C GLU A 195 1.00 25.78 0.25
#